data_201bb97aecb52835584f9f74cdb84ceb
#
_entry.id   201bb97aecb52835584f9f74cdb84ceb
#
_cell.length_a   1.000
_cell.length_b   1.000
_cell.length_c   1.000
_cell.angle_alpha   90.00
_cell.angle_beta   90.00
_cell.angle_gamma   90.00
#
_symmetry.space_group_name_H-M   'P 1'
#
loop_
_entity.id
_entity.type
_entity.pdbx_description
1 polymer ?
#
loop_
_entity_poly.entity_id
_entity_poly.type
_entity_poly.pdbx_seq_one_letter_code
_entity_poly.pdbx_strand_id
1 'polypeptide(L)'
;MRLGVRGLVIDPYNYLDLTGDSEHQAINKMLSDIITFAKSHEIHVWFVAHPSKQLPDSGPPVGQHISGSAAWFAKCDMGITIHRSKGSMDNELHVWKSRFKWVGQIGSTVLKYDRLTGRFYDSKTSFDQIGEGPRDEWDF
;
A
#
# COMPACT_ATOMS: atom_id res chain seq x y z
N MET A 1 19.66 11.74 18.67
CA MET A 1 18.73 12.77 18.11
C MET A 1 17.54 12.01 17.53
N ARG A 2 16.31 12.22 18.02
CA ARG A 2 15.12 11.59 17.45
C ARG A 2 14.62 12.49 16.32
N LEU A 3 14.61 11.98 15.10
CA LEU A 3 14.23 12.76 13.90
C LEU A 3 12.72 13.02 13.77
N GLY A 4 11.90 12.59 14.75
CA GLY A 4 10.44 12.77 14.71
C GLY A 4 9.74 12.00 13.59
N VAL A 5 10.39 10.97 13.02
CA VAL A 5 9.83 10.13 11.97
C VAL A 5 8.58 9.41 12.48
N ARG A 6 7.46 9.55 11.79
CA ARG A 6 6.18 8.90 12.11
C ARG A 6 5.74 7.87 11.08
N GLY A 7 6.40 7.83 9.94
CA GLY A 7 6.11 6.88 8.87
C GLY A 7 7.37 6.33 8.23
N LEU A 8 7.30 5.10 7.78
CA LEU A 8 8.34 4.41 7.03
C LEU A 8 7.71 3.79 5.78
N VAL A 9 8.31 4.03 4.62
CA VAL A 9 7.92 3.38 3.36
C VAL A 9 9.02 2.41 2.95
N ILE A 10 8.64 1.17 2.69
CA ILE A 10 9.52 0.13 2.15
C ILE A 10 9.00 -0.23 0.76
N ASP A 11 9.72 0.18 -0.30
CA ASP A 11 9.30 0.04 -1.70
C ASP A 11 10.46 -0.43 -2.59
N PRO A 12 10.40 -1.66 -3.12
CA PRO A 12 9.61 -2.80 -2.63
C PRO A 12 10.40 -3.70 -1.67
N TYR A 13 9.70 -4.65 -1.04
CA TYR A 13 10.30 -5.60 -0.09
C TYR A 13 11.36 -6.52 -0.71
N ASN A 14 11.31 -6.74 -2.01
CA ASN A 14 12.22 -7.63 -2.74
C ASN A 14 13.70 -7.23 -2.65
N TYR A 15 13.98 -5.99 -2.24
CA TYR A 15 15.34 -5.51 -1.98
C TYR A 15 15.83 -5.77 -0.55
N LEU A 16 14.96 -6.32 0.31
CA LEU A 16 15.39 -6.72 1.65
C LEU A 16 16.07 -8.08 1.59
N ASP A 17 17.20 -8.19 2.27
CA ASP A 17 17.89 -9.46 2.42
C ASP A 17 17.12 -10.35 3.41
N LEU A 18 16.49 -11.38 2.87
CA LEU A 18 15.67 -12.30 3.63
C LEU A 18 16.52 -13.50 4.05
N THR A 19 16.81 -13.59 5.34
CA THR A 19 17.51 -14.73 5.92
C THR A 19 16.53 -15.75 6.49
N GLY A 20 16.65 -17.02 6.11
CA GLY A 20 15.82 -18.11 6.63
C GLY A 20 15.94 -19.38 5.78
N ASP A 21 15.51 -20.50 6.35
CA ASP A 21 15.58 -21.84 5.71
C ASP A 21 14.58 -21.97 4.54
N SER A 22 13.56 -21.13 4.51
CA SER A 22 12.62 -21.02 3.38
C SER A 22 12.10 -19.59 3.23
N GLU A 23 11.72 -19.22 2.00
CA GLU A 23 11.14 -17.91 1.70
C GLU A 23 9.91 -17.61 2.58
N HIS A 24 9.04 -18.60 2.78
CA HIS A 24 7.87 -18.48 3.66
C HIS A 24 8.21 -18.12 5.10
N GLN A 25 9.20 -18.77 5.66
CA GLN A 25 9.64 -18.52 7.04
C GLN A 25 10.31 -17.16 7.16
N ALA A 26 11.16 -16.80 6.20
CA ALA A 26 11.83 -15.53 6.15
C ALA A 26 10.85 -14.35 6.06
N ILE A 27 9.87 -14.41 5.16
CA ILE A 27 8.82 -13.40 5.04
C ILE A 27 7.99 -13.30 6.33
N ASN A 28 7.60 -14.44 6.88
CA ASN A 28 6.81 -14.49 8.10
C ASN A 28 7.54 -13.84 9.30
N LYS A 29 8.83 -14.13 9.43
CA LYS A 29 9.69 -13.51 10.44
C LYS A 29 9.84 -12.01 10.21
N MET A 30 10.21 -11.60 9.01
CA MET A 30 10.38 -10.19 8.62
C MET A 30 9.13 -9.38 8.96
N LEU A 31 7.94 -9.85 8.56
CA LEU A 31 6.68 -9.15 8.85
C LEU A 31 6.41 -9.05 10.35
N SER A 32 6.76 -10.07 11.13
CA SER A 32 6.63 -10.00 12.60
C SER A 32 7.57 -8.97 13.20
N ASP A 33 8.82 -8.95 12.75
CA ASP A 33 9.84 -8.02 13.23
C ASP A 33 9.43 -6.56 12.91
N ILE A 34 8.91 -6.31 11.69
CA ILE A 34 8.43 -4.99 11.29
C ILE A 34 7.20 -4.55 12.10
N ILE A 35 6.26 -5.44 12.38
CA ILE A 35 5.10 -5.13 13.23
C ILE A 35 5.57 -4.75 14.65
N THR A 36 6.52 -5.50 15.19
CA THR A 36 7.10 -5.21 16.51
C THR A 36 7.83 -3.88 16.50
N PHE A 37 8.61 -3.61 15.48
CA PHE A 37 9.32 -2.34 15.30
C PHE A 37 8.33 -1.17 15.19
N ALA A 38 7.30 -1.28 14.35
CA ALA A 38 6.30 -0.25 14.16
C ALA A 38 5.60 0.12 15.49
N LYS A 39 5.22 -0.91 16.27
CA LYS A 39 4.57 -0.73 17.57
C LYS A 39 5.51 -0.10 18.62
N SER A 40 6.75 -0.58 18.71
CA SER A 40 7.71 -0.09 19.71
C SER A 40 8.16 1.35 19.46
N HIS A 41 8.08 1.81 18.20
CA HIS A 41 8.47 3.16 17.81
C HIS A 41 7.28 4.09 17.53
N GLU A 42 6.05 3.57 17.65
CA GLU A 42 4.82 4.32 17.39
C GLU A 42 4.79 4.94 15.97
N ILE A 43 5.24 4.18 14.97
CA ILE A 43 5.29 4.61 13.57
C ILE A 43 4.34 3.80 12.70
N HIS A 44 3.89 4.41 11.61
CA HIS A 44 3.17 3.72 10.54
C HIS A 44 4.16 3.16 9.51
N VAL A 45 3.99 1.91 9.09
CA VAL A 45 4.82 1.30 8.05
C VAL A 45 3.98 1.00 6.82
N TRP A 46 4.36 1.59 5.69
CA TRP A 46 3.85 1.28 4.37
C TRP A 46 4.77 0.26 3.71
N PHE A 47 4.19 -0.86 3.32
CA PHE A 47 4.94 -1.95 2.73
C PHE A 47 4.46 -2.19 1.31
N VAL A 48 5.31 -1.91 0.33
CA VAL A 48 5.00 -2.12 -1.09
C VAL A 48 5.47 -3.50 -1.51
N ALA A 49 4.56 -4.27 -2.08
CA ALA A 49 4.83 -5.61 -2.58
C ALA A 49 4.18 -5.80 -3.95
N HIS A 50 4.87 -6.50 -4.83
CA HIS A 50 4.33 -6.86 -6.14
C HIS A 50 3.59 -8.20 -6.08
N PRO A 51 2.49 -8.33 -6.82
CA PRO A 51 1.82 -9.61 -6.94
C PRO A 51 2.70 -10.62 -7.68
N SER A 52 2.47 -11.91 -7.43
CA SER A 52 3.09 -13.00 -8.18
C SER A 52 2.66 -12.95 -9.65
N LYS A 53 3.40 -13.67 -10.51
CA LYS A 53 3.03 -13.78 -11.92
C LYS A 53 1.68 -14.49 -12.16
N GLN A 54 1.26 -15.31 -11.21
CA GLN A 54 -0.05 -15.97 -11.24
C GLN A 54 -1.08 -15.02 -10.64
N LEU A 55 -1.64 -14.17 -11.48
CA LEU A 55 -2.73 -13.28 -11.11
C LEU A 55 -4.09 -14.01 -11.21
N PRO A 56 -5.11 -13.55 -10.46
CA PRO A 56 -6.46 -14.05 -10.66
C PRO A 56 -6.93 -13.78 -12.09
N ASP A 57 -7.75 -14.67 -12.65
CA ASP A 57 -8.33 -14.53 -13.98
C ASP A 57 -9.22 -13.29 -14.09
N SER A 58 -9.72 -12.82 -12.97
CA SER A 58 -10.57 -11.63 -12.89
C SER A 58 -10.31 -10.83 -11.61
N GLY A 59 -10.40 -9.52 -11.73
CA GLY A 59 -10.31 -8.58 -10.61
C GLY A 59 -8.88 -8.22 -10.18
N PRO A 60 -8.76 -7.27 -9.23
CA PRO A 60 -7.49 -6.79 -8.72
C PRO A 60 -6.81 -7.84 -7.83
N PRO A 61 -5.48 -7.95 -7.84
CA PRO A 61 -4.77 -8.79 -6.90
C PRO A 61 -4.97 -8.33 -5.46
N VAL A 62 -5.00 -9.28 -4.54
CA VAL A 62 -5.07 -9.03 -3.09
C VAL A 62 -3.86 -9.66 -2.40
N GLY A 63 -3.71 -9.48 -1.09
CA GLY A 63 -2.53 -9.94 -0.35
C GLY A 63 -2.19 -11.42 -0.50
N GLN A 64 -3.14 -12.28 -0.84
CA GLN A 64 -2.90 -13.70 -1.13
C GLN A 64 -2.14 -13.94 -2.44
N HIS A 65 -2.17 -12.95 -3.35
CA HIS A 65 -1.47 -13.01 -4.64
C HIS A 65 -0.05 -12.45 -4.58
N ILE A 66 0.41 -12.00 -3.41
CA ILE A 66 1.80 -11.60 -3.22
C ILE A 66 2.64 -12.87 -3.10
N SER A 67 3.77 -12.91 -3.84
CA SER A 67 4.69 -14.05 -3.78
C SER A 67 5.19 -14.32 -2.36
N GLY A 68 5.40 -15.60 -2.11
CA GLY A 68 6.17 -16.10 -0.98
C GLY A 68 5.37 -16.44 0.25
N SER A 69 4.23 -15.82 0.57
CA SER A 69 3.51 -16.21 1.78
C SER A 69 2.10 -15.64 1.94
N ALA A 70 1.17 -16.47 2.42
CA ALA A 70 -0.13 -16.03 2.93
C ALA A 70 -0.01 -15.09 4.14
N ALA A 71 1.17 -14.97 4.74
CA ALA A 71 1.42 -14.08 5.85
C ALA A 71 1.17 -12.60 5.50
N TRP A 72 1.34 -12.20 4.26
CA TRP A 72 1.01 -10.86 3.79
C TRP A 72 -0.44 -10.51 4.10
N PHE A 73 -1.36 -11.38 3.70
CA PHE A 73 -2.78 -11.19 4.00
C PHE A 73 -3.05 -11.26 5.50
N ALA A 74 -2.47 -12.22 6.20
CA ALA A 74 -2.76 -12.46 7.61
C ALA A 74 -2.27 -11.32 8.52
N LYS A 75 -1.07 -10.79 8.26
CA LYS A 75 -0.38 -9.89 9.19
C LYS A 75 -0.63 -8.40 8.96
N CYS A 76 -0.97 -7.96 7.76
CA CYS A 76 -1.26 -6.54 7.54
C CYS A 76 -2.52 -6.09 8.31
N ASP A 77 -2.52 -4.85 8.76
CA ASP A 77 -3.69 -4.21 9.37
C ASP A 77 -4.63 -3.64 8.31
N MET A 78 -4.06 -3.09 7.24
CA MET A 78 -4.78 -2.62 6.07
C MET A 78 -4.13 -3.18 4.81
N GLY A 79 -4.94 -3.62 3.88
CA GLY A 79 -4.50 -4.11 2.59
C GLY A 79 -5.11 -3.29 1.47
N ILE A 80 -4.24 -2.74 0.61
CA ILE A 80 -4.62 -1.85 -0.48
C ILE A 80 -3.97 -2.35 -1.77
N THR A 81 -4.72 -2.31 -2.86
CA THR A 81 -4.19 -2.55 -4.21
C THR A 81 -4.50 -1.36 -5.08
N ILE A 82 -3.49 -0.89 -5.79
CA ILE A 82 -3.66 0.01 -6.93
C ILE A 82 -3.64 -0.84 -8.19
N HIS A 83 -4.75 -0.84 -8.91
CA HIS A 83 -4.93 -1.62 -10.12
C HIS A 83 -5.29 -0.72 -11.30
N ARG A 84 -4.80 -1.09 -12.47
CA ARG A 84 -5.20 -0.44 -13.72
C ARG A 84 -5.47 -1.52 -14.75
N SER A 85 -6.71 -1.61 -15.17
CA SER A 85 -7.12 -2.55 -16.22
C SER A 85 -6.45 -2.22 -17.54
N LYS A 86 -6.12 -3.25 -18.33
CA LYS A 86 -5.50 -3.07 -19.64
C LYS A 86 -6.38 -2.21 -20.54
N GLY A 87 -5.80 -1.13 -21.09
CA GLY A 87 -6.52 -0.18 -21.93
C GLY A 87 -7.26 0.94 -21.18
N SER A 88 -7.33 0.89 -19.87
CA SER A 88 -7.89 1.98 -19.04
C SER A 88 -6.83 3.03 -18.73
N MET A 89 -7.27 4.29 -18.65
CA MET A 89 -6.47 5.40 -18.12
C MET A 89 -6.73 5.64 -16.62
N ASP A 90 -7.79 5.04 -16.09
CA ASP A 90 -8.19 5.18 -14.69
C ASP A 90 -7.41 4.19 -13.81
N ASN A 91 -7.11 4.61 -12.61
CA ASN A 91 -6.51 3.77 -11.58
C ASN A 91 -7.58 3.43 -10.54
N GLU A 92 -7.71 2.17 -10.24
CA GLU A 92 -8.62 1.67 -9.23
C GLU A 92 -7.88 1.44 -7.93
N LEU A 93 -8.34 2.05 -6.84
CA LEU A 93 -7.84 1.78 -5.49
C LEU A 93 -8.82 0.83 -4.80
N HIS A 94 -8.32 -0.34 -4.40
CA HIS A 94 -9.10 -1.36 -3.71
C HIS A 94 -8.57 -1.56 -2.30
N VAL A 95 -9.40 -1.30 -1.30
CA VAL A 95 -9.15 -1.69 0.08
C VAL A 95 -9.76 -3.07 0.28
N TRP A 96 -8.93 -4.11 0.28
CA TRP A 96 -9.38 -5.50 0.41
C TRP A 96 -9.29 -6.03 1.84
N LYS A 97 -8.63 -5.28 2.75
CA LYS A 97 -8.58 -5.59 4.17
C LYS A 97 -8.56 -4.32 5.01
N SER A 98 -9.38 -4.31 6.05
CA SER A 98 -9.29 -3.39 7.18
C SER A 98 -9.50 -4.19 8.45
N ARG A 99 -8.45 -4.31 9.29
CA ARG A 99 -8.54 -5.06 10.55
C ARG A 99 -9.43 -4.38 11.55
N PHE A 100 -9.38 -3.06 11.57
CA PHE A 100 -10.10 -2.24 12.53
C PHE A 100 -11.26 -1.52 11.84
N LYS A 101 -12.49 -1.95 12.13
CA LYS A 101 -13.71 -1.42 11.49
C LYS A 101 -13.91 0.09 11.71
N TRP A 102 -13.39 0.62 12.81
CA TRP A 102 -13.49 2.06 13.12
C TRP A 102 -12.44 2.91 12.41
N VAL A 103 -11.43 2.32 11.78
CA VAL A 103 -10.40 3.04 11.02
C VAL A 103 -10.75 3.11 9.54
N GLY A 104 -11.41 2.09 9.00
CA GLY A 104 -11.75 2.02 7.59
C GLY A 104 -12.64 0.84 7.26
N GLN A 105 -13.08 0.82 6.02
CA GLN A 105 -13.94 -0.22 5.47
C GLN A 105 -13.36 -0.79 4.18
N ILE A 106 -13.78 -1.99 3.83
CA ILE A 106 -13.48 -2.63 2.55
C ILE A 106 -14.29 -1.91 1.46
N GLY A 107 -13.69 -1.68 0.31
CA GLY A 107 -14.33 -1.02 -0.81
C GLY A 107 -13.34 -0.64 -1.89
N SER A 108 -13.83 0.03 -2.91
CA SER A 108 -13.00 0.52 -4.00
C SER A 108 -13.44 1.91 -4.47
N THR A 109 -12.50 2.64 -5.03
CA THR A 109 -12.76 3.91 -5.72
C THR A 109 -11.88 4.02 -6.95
N VAL A 110 -12.31 4.87 -7.88
CA VAL A 110 -11.55 5.17 -9.11
C VAL A 110 -10.83 6.49 -8.92
N LEU A 111 -9.54 6.48 -9.18
CA LEU A 111 -8.66 7.64 -9.12
C LEU A 111 -8.25 8.06 -10.53
N LYS A 112 -8.44 9.32 -10.85
CA LYS A 112 -7.93 9.94 -12.07
C LYS A 112 -6.55 10.55 -11.80
N TYR A 113 -5.64 10.35 -12.73
CA TYR A 113 -4.31 10.92 -12.67
C TYR A 113 -4.20 12.18 -13.52
N ASP A 114 -3.87 13.28 -12.91
CA ASP A 114 -3.56 14.51 -13.61
C ASP A 114 -2.07 14.58 -13.94
N ARG A 115 -1.75 14.59 -15.24
CA ARG A 115 -0.37 14.63 -15.74
C ARG A 115 0.32 15.98 -15.55
N LEU A 116 -0.45 17.05 -15.40
CA LEU A 116 0.12 18.40 -15.24
C LEU A 116 0.63 18.60 -13.81
N THR A 117 -0.16 18.12 -12.82
CA THR A 117 0.17 18.30 -11.41
C THR A 117 0.83 17.08 -10.78
N GLY A 118 0.80 15.91 -11.45
CA GLY A 118 1.28 14.64 -10.89
C GLY A 118 0.39 14.08 -9.77
N ARG A 119 -0.83 14.57 -9.61
CA ARG A 119 -1.73 14.21 -8.51
C ARG A 119 -2.82 13.23 -8.94
N PHE A 120 -3.33 12.49 -7.96
CA PHE A 120 -4.51 11.66 -8.11
C PHE A 120 -5.72 12.35 -7.49
N TYR A 121 -6.87 12.21 -8.14
CA TYR A 121 -8.17 12.75 -7.69
C TYR A 121 -9.20 11.64 -7.66
N ASP A 122 -10.14 11.73 -6.73
CA ASP A 122 -11.35 10.89 -6.78
C ASP A 122 -12.14 11.23 -8.05
N SER A 123 -12.59 10.20 -8.76
CA SER A 123 -13.40 10.38 -9.98
C SER A 123 -14.72 11.13 -9.74
N LYS A 124 -15.18 11.19 -8.49
CA LYS A 124 -16.39 11.91 -8.07
C LYS A 124 -16.14 13.39 -7.79
N THR A 125 -14.88 13.80 -7.65
CA THR A 125 -14.51 15.20 -7.40
C THR A 125 -14.41 15.91 -8.75
N SER A 126 -15.22 16.94 -8.99
CA SER A 126 -15.07 17.80 -10.16
C SER A 126 -13.83 18.67 -10.00
N PHE A 127 -13.08 18.89 -11.08
CA PHE A 127 -11.87 19.73 -11.08
C PHE A 127 -12.12 21.14 -10.54
N ASP A 128 -13.32 21.67 -10.72
CA ASP A 128 -13.73 23.01 -10.27
C ASP A 128 -13.84 23.13 -8.72
N GLN A 129 -13.91 21.99 -8.02
CA GLN A 129 -13.98 21.97 -6.54
C GLN A 129 -12.61 21.82 -5.88
N ILE A 130 -11.57 21.57 -6.66
CA ILE A 130 -10.20 21.52 -6.18
C ILE A 130 -9.67 22.94 -6.19
N GLY A 131 -10.13 23.76 -5.22
CA GLY A 131 -9.48 25.04 -4.94
C GLY A 131 -8.00 24.82 -4.76
N GLU A 132 -7.18 25.83 -5.07
CA GLU A 132 -5.74 25.80 -4.80
C GLU A 132 -5.54 25.40 -3.33
N GLY A 133 -5.27 24.10 -3.10
CA GLY A 133 -4.89 23.63 -1.80
C GLY A 133 -3.63 24.37 -1.34
N PRO A 134 -3.37 24.46 -0.04
CA PRO A 134 -2.18 25.13 0.45
C PRO A 134 -0.98 24.59 -0.32
N ARG A 135 -0.23 25.48 -0.94
CA ARG A 135 1.10 25.14 -1.48
C ARG A 135 1.95 24.81 -0.27
N ASP A 136 2.09 23.52 0.00
CA ASP A 136 3.08 23.09 0.97
C ASP A 136 4.42 23.48 0.39
N GLU A 137 5.01 24.53 0.93
CA GLU A 137 6.39 24.91 0.69
C GLU A 137 7.26 23.80 1.29
N TRP A 138 7.58 22.80 0.47
CA TRP A 138 8.66 21.87 0.78
C TRP A 138 9.96 22.55 0.42
N ASP A 139 10.49 23.36 1.31
CA ASP A 139 11.88 23.80 1.27
C ASP A 139 12.76 22.60 1.64
N PHE A 140 13.52 22.10 0.67
CA PHE A 140 14.59 21.12 0.87
C PHE A 140 15.92 21.84 1.17
#